data_4f47c3eca1a25a8801a11ea6108902b5
#
_entry.id   4f47c3eca1a25a8801a11ea6108902b5
#
_cell.length_a   1.000
_cell.length_b   1.000
_cell.length_c   1.000
_cell.angle_alpha   90.00
_cell.angle_beta   90.00
_cell.angle_gamma   90.00
#
_symmetry.space_group_name_H-M   'P 1'
#
loop_
_entity.id
_entity.type
_entity.pdbx_description
1 polymer ?
#
loop_
_entity_poly.entity_id
_entity_poly.type
_entity_poly.pdbx_seq_one_letter_code
_entity_poly.pdbx_strand_id
1 'polypeptide(L)'
;MAVKAIISNGFGRFSLRLAAAEAARRDALTAFITGAYPTPGLTRALTGFGLARLKPVGRFLGREDSIPGAQVRAMWAGEPFSQLASRMRRVPGVGDPMADRLHMFARRLYARGAAGVIRREADPTVPGIYHYRAGFGGASVALARERGWLCLCEYSIAHPSVLEYLVRNAGQMPPSGEAGPIDVNWRAILEDLNRADHVLANSDFVKETFIHQGWAPDRVNVIYRGIDDGFFSRLPERPVTPAETAGPLKLLFAGSVRRRKGTDDLADALTTLEGVDLQLGICGAVDREGGAAFERFQADPRVTYHGNLLPEELAARMAEADVFVFPTLAEGSARVIFEAMAAGCYIVTTANAGSIAEDGKHGALVPPGDPDALAAALRAASQDRARVAQIGRDNAALVARDFRQAGYGTRLFELYEHLSER
;
A
#
# COMPACT_ATOMS: atom_id res chain seq x y z
N MET A 1 20.55 15.95 -20.12
CA MET A 1 20.95 16.24 -18.72
C MET A 1 20.24 15.28 -17.82
N ALA A 2 20.87 14.78 -16.73
CA ALA A 2 20.18 13.91 -15.80
C ALA A 2 19.03 14.66 -15.08
N VAL A 3 17.86 14.06 -15.03
CA VAL A 3 16.66 14.62 -14.39
C VAL A 3 16.92 14.84 -12.91
N LYS A 4 16.64 16.04 -12.40
CA LYS A 4 16.71 16.32 -10.96
C LYS A 4 15.35 16.08 -10.30
N ALA A 5 15.37 15.67 -9.03
CA ALA A 5 14.14 15.37 -8.29
C ALA A 5 14.11 16.07 -6.93
N ILE A 6 12.98 16.70 -6.62
CA ILE A 6 12.61 17.07 -5.25
C ILE A 6 11.46 16.14 -4.85
N ILE A 7 11.65 15.42 -3.73
CA ILE A 7 10.71 14.38 -3.29
C ILE A 7 10.09 14.76 -1.96
N SER A 8 8.76 14.82 -1.89
CA SER A 8 7.99 15.29 -0.74
C SER A 8 7.09 14.18 -0.18
N ASN A 9 7.54 13.57 0.93
CA ASN A 9 6.97 12.35 1.50
C ASN A 9 5.76 12.60 2.43
N GLY A 10 5.55 13.81 2.94
CA GLY A 10 4.55 14.04 3.98
C GLY A 10 5.02 13.56 5.37
N PHE A 11 4.06 13.33 6.28
CA PHE A 11 4.34 12.79 7.61
C PHE A 11 4.39 11.25 7.59
N GLY A 12 5.31 10.66 8.35
CA GLY A 12 5.40 9.21 8.51
C GLY A 12 6.25 8.49 7.45
N ARG A 13 6.15 7.15 7.43
CA ARG A 13 6.96 6.27 6.56
C ARG A 13 6.16 5.87 5.32
N PHE A 14 6.20 6.70 4.29
CA PHE A 14 5.60 6.38 2.99
C PHE A 14 6.64 5.88 1.99
N SER A 15 6.16 5.40 0.85
CA SER A 15 6.96 4.85 -0.25
C SER A 15 7.94 5.85 -0.86
N LEU A 16 7.64 7.13 -0.84
CA LEU A 16 8.48 8.17 -1.42
C LEU A 16 9.89 8.25 -0.82
N ARG A 17 10.10 7.70 0.38
CA ARG A 17 11.45 7.53 0.91
C ARG A 17 12.32 6.59 0.05
N LEU A 18 11.71 5.59 -0.60
CA LEU A 18 12.42 4.69 -1.52
C LEU A 18 12.81 5.43 -2.80
N ALA A 19 11.90 6.26 -3.30
CA ALA A 19 12.17 7.14 -4.43
C ALA A 19 13.33 8.12 -4.11
N ALA A 20 13.33 8.69 -2.90
CA ALA A 20 14.37 9.61 -2.46
C ALA A 20 15.74 8.92 -2.30
N ALA A 21 15.77 7.72 -1.72
CA ALA A 21 16.99 6.94 -1.59
C ALA A 21 17.57 6.56 -2.96
N GLU A 22 16.72 6.17 -3.90
CA GLU A 22 17.14 5.87 -5.27
C GLU A 22 17.62 7.11 -6.02
N ALA A 23 16.94 8.25 -5.87
CA ALA A 23 17.36 9.52 -6.44
C ALA A 23 18.72 9.98 -5.87
N ALA A 24 18.95 9.77 -4.56
CA ALA A 24 20.23 10.07 -3.94
C ALA A 24 21.36 9.18 -4.48
N ARG A 25 21.10 7.88 -4.65
CA ARG A 25 22.06 6.93 -5.20
C ARG A 25 22.48 7.26 -6.65
N ARG A 26 21.61 7.94 -7.40
CA ARG A 26 21.85 8.37 -8.80
C ARG A 26 22.32 9.82 -8.93
N ASP A 27 22.65 10.49 -7.82
CA ASP A 27 22.98 11.93 -7.79
C ASP A 27 21.90 12.84 -8.39
N ALA A 28 20.66 12.37 -8.41
CA ALA A 28 19.51 13.07 -8.95
C ALA A 28 18.68 13.80 -7.90
N LEU A 29 18.86 13.47 -6.59
CA LEU A 29 18.11 14.08 -5.50
C LEU A 29 18.59 15.51 -5.22
N THR A 30 17.71 16.50 -5.40
CA THR A 30 17.94 17.88 -4.95
C THR A 30 17.56 18.04 -3.48
N ALA A 31 16.36 17.60 -3.11
CA ALA A 31 15.89 17.64 -1.73
C ALA A 31 14.89 16.52 -1.42
N PHE A 32 14.96 15.98 -0.21
CA PHE A 32 13.94 15.11 0.38
C PHE A 32 13.20 15.84 1.48
N ILE A 33 11.94 16.17 1.24
CA ILE A 33 11.05 16.87 2.18
C ILE A 33 10.22 15.82 2.92
N THR A 34 10.33 15.81 4.25
CA THR A 34 9.63 14.82 5.08
C THR A 34 9.19 15.45 6.41
N GLY A 35 8.41 14.72 7.22
CA GLY A 35 8.10 15.10 8.59
C GLY A 35 9.33 15.11 9.50
N ALA A 36 9.16 14.86 10.79
CA ALA A 36 10.27 14.75 11.72
C ALA A 36 11.26 13.64 11.29
N TYR A 37 12.52 13.96 11.17
CA TYR A 37 13.58 13.07 10.71
C TYR A 37 14.76 13.06 11.69
N PRO A 38 15.32 11.88 12.04
CA PRO A 38 16.48 11.79 12.91
C PRO A 38 17.73 12.29 12.19
N THR A 39 18.33 13.36 12.70
CA THR A 39 19.64 13.81 12.23
C THR A 39 20.76 13.03 12.95
N PRO A 40 21.94 12.86 12.34
CA PRO A 40 23.04 12.11 12.98
C PRO A 40 23.42 12.62 14.38
N GLY A 41 23.33 13.94 14.59
CA GLY A 41 23.59 14.54 15.92
C GLY A 41 22.51 14.17 16.95
N LEU A 42 21.23 14.25 16.56
CA LEU A 42 20.09 13.88 17.39
C LEU A 42 20.08 12.38 17.69
N THR A 43 20.37 11.55 16.70
CA THR A 43 20.50 10.09 16.86
C THR A 43 21.57 9.75 17.88
N ARG A 44 22.76 10.34 17.78
CA ARG A 44 23.86 10.15 18.76
C ARG A 44 23.44 10.57 20.16
N ALA A 45 22.82 11.74 20.30
CA ALA A 45 22.35 12.23 21.59
C ALA A 45 21.31 11.28 22.23
N LEU A 46 20.26 10.94 21.50
CA LEU A 46 19.18 10.06 22.01
C LEU A 46 19.69 8.65 22.35
N THR A 47 20.64 8.14 21.59
CA THR A 47 21.26 6.82 21.84
C THR A 47 22.21 6.90 23.04
N GLY A 48 23.01 7.94 23.13
CA GLY A 48 23.97 8.18 24.24
C GLY A 48 23.26 8.32 25.58
N PHE A 49 22.07 8.94 25.63
CA PHE A 49 21.23 9.01 26.83
C PHE A 49 20.40 7.75 27.09
N GLY A 50 20.56 6.69 26.32
CA GLY A 50 19.80 5.44 26.49
C GLY A 50 18.31 5.53 26.11
N LEU A 51 17.88 6.67 25.57
CA LEU A 51 16.46 6.92 25.23
C LEU A 51 15.98 6.12 24.02
N ALA A 52 16.88 5.56 23.22
CA ALA A 52 16.56 4.69 22.07
C ALA A 52 15.72 3.44 22.47
N ARG A 53 15.80 3.01 23.73
CA ARG A 53 15.02 1.88 24.29
C ARG A 53 13.53 2.23 24.47
N LEU A 54 13.17 3.49 24.51
CA LEU A 54 11.77 3.92 24.59
C LEU A 54 11.09 3.71 23.24
N LYS A 55 9.99 2.95 23.20
CA LYS A 55 9.24 2.62 21.96
C LYS A 55 8.98 3.82 21.02
N PRO A 56 8.56 5.02 21.51
CA PRO A 56 8.38 6.18 20.65
C PRO A 56 9.68 6.68 20.01
N VAL A 57 10.76 6.71 20.80
CA VAL A 57 12.09 7.15 20.34
C VAL A 57 12.69 6.15 19.36
N GLY A 58 12.62 4.85 19.65
CA GLY A 58 13.06 3.81 18.74
C GLY A 58 12.33 3.86 17.38
N ARG A 59 11.02 4.11 17.39
CA ARG A 59 10.24 4.32 16.15
C ARG A 59 10.66 5.57 15.38
N PHE A 60 11.01 6.63 16.09
CA PHE A 60 11.53 7.86 15.48
C PHE A 60 12.90 7.64 14.86
N LEU A 61 13.83 7.03 15.60
CA LEU A 61 15.17 6.70 15.10
C LEU A 61 15.12 5.74 13.91
N GLY A 62 14.18 4.79 13.91
CA GLY A 62 13.95 3.90 12.77
C GLY A 62 13.42 4.58 11.50
N ARG A 63 13.29 5.91 11.46
CA ARG A 63 12.99 6.70 10.25
C ARG A 63 14.22 7.07 9.44
N GLU A 64 15.41 6.81 9.97
CA GLU A 64 16.64 7.01 9.23
C GLU A 64 16.67 6.11 7.99
N ASP A 65 16.92 6.70 6.85
CA ASP A 65 17.02 6.04 5.55
C ASP A 65 18.44 6.33 4.98
N SER A 66 18.85 5.61 3.94
CA SER A 66 20.14 5.81 3.25
C SER A 66 20.17 7.08 2.38
N ILE A 67 19.63 8.19 2.91
CA ILE A 67 19.58 9.49 2.24
C ILE A 67 20.59 10.42 2.89
N PRO A 68 21.48 11.08 2.11
CA PRO A 68 22.42 12.03 2.69
C PRO A 68 21.72 13.13 3.47
N GLY A 69 22.13 13.33 4.73
CA GLY A 69 21.47 14.29 5.64
C GLY A 69 21.46 15.73 5.11
N ALA A 70 22.44 16.10 4.28
CA ALA A 70 22.50 17.40 3.60
C ALA A 70 21.33 17.63 2.62
N GLN A 71 20.70 16.58 2.11
CA GLN A 71 19.56 16.65 1.19
C GLN A 71 18.22 16.55 1.92
N VAL A 72 18.18 16.25 3.22
CA VAL A 72 16.94 16.11 3.99
C VAL A 72 16.43 17.48 4.47
N ARG A 73 15.15 17.75 4.25
CA ARG A 73 14.44 18.95 4.72
C ARG A 73 13.27 18.51 5.62
N ALA A 74 13.53 18.49 6.92
CA ALA A 74 12.56 18.02 7.91
C ALA A 74 11.55 19.10 8.30
N MET A 75 10.26 18.81 8.16
CA MET A 75 9.12 19.67 8.48
C MET A 75 8.54 19.29 9.85
N TRP A 76 9.21 19.71 10.93
CA TRP A 76 8.85 19.35 12.31
C TRP A 76 7.50 19.92 12.77
N ALA A 77 7.18 21.15 12.36
CA ALA A 77 6.11 21.95 12.97
C ALA A 77 4.71 21.31 12.83
N GLY A 78 4.44 20.61 11.75
CA GLY A 78 3.11 20.01 11.49
C GLY A 78 2.88 18.66 12.14
N GLU A 79 3.93 17.88 12.36
CA GLU A 79 3.81 16.47 12.77
C GLU A 79 3.16 16.27 14.16
N PRO A 80 3.46 17.07 15.21
CA PRO A 80 2.79 16.95 16.51
C PRO A 80 1.27 17.09 16.40
N PHE A 81 0.78 18.03 15.59
CA PHE A 81 -0.66 18.24 15.36
C PHE A 81 -1.30 17.05 14.64
N SER A 82 -0.61 16.48 13.66
CA SER A 82 -1.07 15.27 12.97
C SER A 82 -1.14 14.05 13.91
N GLN A 83 -0.16 13.89 14.80
CA GLN A 83 -0.16 12.84 15.80
C GLN A 83 -1.27 13.03 16.84
N LEU A 84 -1.50 14.27 17.29
CA LEU A 84 -2.59 14.59 18.20
C LEU A 84 -3.95 14.29 17.56
N ALA A 85 -4.18 14.71 16.32
CA ALA A 85 -5.38 14.40 15.57
C ALA A 85 -5.64 12.88 15.48
N SER A 86 -4.58 12.10 15.21
CA SER A 86 -4.69 10.64 15.13
C SER A 86 -5.01 9.99 16.48
N ARG A 87 -4.58 10.57 17.58
CA ARG A 87 -4.94 10.10 18.93
C ARG A 87 -6.39 10.45 19.29
N MET A 88 -6.83 11.66 18.92
CA MET A 88 -8.21 12.12 19.17
C MET A 88 -9.25 11.20 18.49
N ARG A 89 -8.98 10.74 17.26
CA ARG A 89 -9.88 9.79 16.55
C ARG A 89 -10.03 8.43 17.25
N ARG A 90 -9.12 8.07 18.16
CA ARG A 90 -9.20 6.81 18.92
C ARG A 90 -10.06 6.91 20.17
N VAL A 91 -10.44 8.14 20.57
CA VAL A 91 -11.26 8.38 21.77
C VAL A 91 -12.72 8.51 21.35
N PRO A 92 -13.60 7.58 21.78
CA PRO A 92 -15.01 7.66 21.45
C PRO A 92 -15.63 8.98 21.94
N GLY A 93 -16.41 9.64 21.09
CA GLY A 93 -17.12 10.88 21.42
C GLY A 93 -16.31 12.18 21.33
N VAL A 94 -14.99 12.12 21.13
CA VAL A 94 -14.17 13.28 20.80
C VAL A 94 -14.20 13.45 19.28
N GLY A 95 -14.98 14.43 18.82
CA GLY A 95 -15.45 14.54 17.45
C GLY A 95 -14.39 14.52 16.37
N ASP A 96 -14.60 13.65 15.38
CA ASP A 96 -13.89 13.61 14.11
C ASP A 96 -13.68 14.99 13.46
N PRO A 97 -14.63 15.98 13.51
CA PRO A 97 -14.42 17.29 12.92
C PRO A 97 -13.25 18.10 13.50
N MET A 98 -12.98 17.98 14.79
CA MET A 98 -11.83 18.67 15.40
C MET A 98 -10.52 18.00 15.02
N ALA A 99 -10.48 16.67 15.02
CA ALA A 99 -9.33 15.89 14.56
C ALA A 99 -9.02 16.21 13.09
N ASP A 100 -10.03 16.32 12.24
CA ASP A 100 -9.89 16.69 10.84
C ASP A 100 -9.35 18.10 10.65
N ARG A 101 -9.87 19.09 11.39
CA ARG A 101 -9.33 20.45 11.36
C ARG A 101 -7.86 20.49 11.75
N LEU A 102 -7.49 19.78 12.81
CA LEU A 102 -6.12 19.72 13.28
C LEU A 102 -5.19 19.04 12.27
N HIS A 103 -5.66 17.96 11.65
CA HIS A 103 -4.91 17.26 10.61
C HIS A 103 -4.73 18.13 9.35
N MET A 104 -5.77 18.85 8.94
CA MET A 104 -5.69 19.80 7.83
C MET A 104 -4.76 20.97 8.12
N PHE A 105 -4.75 21.46 9.36
CA PHE A 105 -3.79 22.47 9.79
C PHE A 105 -2.35 21.98 9.70
N ALA A 106 -2.09 20.76 10.18
CA ALA A 106 -0.78 20.12 10.07
C ALA A 106 -0.30 20.00 8.62
N ARG A 107 -1.17 19.54 7.71
CA ARG A 107 -0.88 19.45 6.27
C ARG A 107 -0.57 20.82 5.64
N ARG A 108 -1.31 21.87 6.02
CA ARG A 108 -1.06 23.25 5.54
C ARG A 108 0.30 23.77 6.01
N LEU A 109 0.70 23.49 7.25
CA LEU A 109 2.04 23.86 7.75
C LEU A 109 3.12 23.13 6.95
N TYR A 110 2.94 21.84 6.70
CA TYR A 110 3.85 21.05 5.88
C TYR A 110 3.99 21.62 4.47
N ALA A 111 2.87 21.85 3.79
CA ALA A 111 2.86 22.36 2.41
C ALA A 111 3.50 23.75 2.29
N ARG A 112 3.35 24.65 3.30
CA ARG A 112 4.06 25.94 3.35
C ARG A 112 5.56 25.76 3.50
N GLY A 113 5.99 24.84 4.37
CA GLY A 113 7.41 24.50 4.52
C GLY A 113 8.00 23.94 3.21
N ALA A 114 7.28 23.01 2.58
CA ALA A 114 7.66 22.44 1.28
C ALA A 114 7.76 23.53 0.19
N ALA A 115 6.81 24.45 0.12
CA ALA A 115 6.87 25.60 -0.80
C ALA A 115 8.12 26.47 -0.56
N GLY A 116 8.53 26.65 0.70
CA GLY A 116 9.78 27.33 1.04
C GLY A 116 11.02 26.62 0.52
N VAL A 117 11.03 25.28 0.53
CA VAL A 117 12.12 24.47 -0.05
C VAL A 117 12.12 24.61 -1.58
N ILE A 118 10.97 24.42 -2.22
CA ILE A 118 10.83 24.58 -3.68
C ILE A 118 11.33 25.96 -4.14
N ARG A 119 10.98 27.04 -3.41
CA ARG A 119 11.43 28.40 -3.75
C ARG A 119 12.95 28.54 -3.73
N ARG A 120 13.64 27.84 -2.85
CA ARG A 120 15.09 27.94 -2.69
C ARG A 120 15.88 26.97 -3.59
N GLU A 121 15.32 25.79 -3.80
CA GLU A 121 16.09 24.65 -4.33
C GLU A 121 15.62 24.16 -5.69
N ALA A 122 14.41 24.51 -6.16
CA ALA A 122 13.97 24.22 -7.53
C ALA A 122 14.58 25.24 -8.50
N ASP A 123 15.66 24.86 -9.18
CA ASP A 123 16.30 25.66 -10.20
C ASP A 123 15.44 25.65 -11.48
N PRO A 124 14.94 26.80 -11.98
CA PRO A 124 14.11 26.85 -13.18
C PRO A 124 14.90 26.61 -14.48
N THR A 125 16.24 26.58 -14.43
CA THR A 125 17.09 26.33 -15.59
C THR A 125 17.39 24.86 -15.84
N VAL A 126 16.99 23.99 -14.90
CA VAL A 126 17.24 22.55 -14.94
C VAL A 126 15.91 21.79 -15.01
N PRO A 127 15.73 20.86 -15.96
CA PRO A 127 14.55 19.99 -15.96
C PRO A 127 14.47 19.19 -14.66
N GLY A 128 13.34 19.24 -13.99
CA GLY A 128 13.17 18.59 -12.70
C GLY A 128 11.76 18.08 -12.45
N ILE A 129 11.68 17.10 -11.58
CA ILE A 129 10.43 16.49 -11.13
C ILE A 129 10.21 16.80 -9.66
N TYR A 130 9.04 17.38 -9.35
CA TYR A 130 8.52 17.47 -8.01
C TYR A 130 7.59 16.27 -7.77
N HIS A 131 8.12 15.22 -7.14
CA HIS A 131 7.37 14.02 -6.81
C HIS A 131 6.86 14.11 -5.37
N TYR A 132 5.56 14.18 -5.19
CA TYR A 132 4.94 14.42 -3.89
C TYR A 132 3.76 13.49 -3.62
N ARG A 133 3.46 13.29 -2.34
CA ARG A 133 2.32 12.50 -1.90
C ARG A 133 1.05 13.35 -1.90
N ALA A 134 -0.04 12.81 -2.44
CA ALA A 134 -1.35 13.42 -2.42
C ALA A 134 -1.81 13.79 -0.98
N GLY A 135 -2.35 14.98 -0.83
CA GLY A 135 -2.76 15.57 0.44
C GLY A 135 -1.65 16.33 1.18
N PHE A 136 -0.42 16.40 0.64
CA PHE A 136 0.71 17.14 1.20
C PHE A 136 1.32 18.17 0.24
N GLY A 137 0.80 18.27 -0.98
CA GLY A 137 1.28 19.19 -2.00
C GLY A 137 0.89 20.64 -1.70
N GLY A 138 -0.37 20.94 -1.73
CA GLY A 138 -0.91 22.29 -1.44
C GLY A 138 -0.21 23.39 -2.23
N ALA A 139 0.29 24.42 -1.54
CA ALA A 139 0.97 25.58 -2.15
C ALA A 139 2.29 25.21 -2.84
N SER A 140 2.94 24.10 -2.48
CA SER A 140 4.23 23.72 -3.08
C SER A 140 4.08 23.26 -4.52
N VAL A 141 2.94 22.69 -4.91
CA VAL A 141 2.67 22.22 -6.27
C VAL A 141 2.62 23.40 -7.25
N ALA A 142 1.84 24.45 -6.94
CA ALA A 142 1.75 25.63 -7.78
C ALA A 142 3.15 26.25 -8.02
N LEU A 143 3.92 26.40 -6.94
CA LEU A 143 5.27 26.98 -7.01
C LEU A 143 6.25 26.11 -7.80
N ALA A 144 6.15 24.78 -7.73
CA ALA A 144 6.98 23.88 -8.53
C ALA A 144 6.68 24.06 -10.03
N ARG A 145 5.41 24.16 -10.40
CA ARG A 145 4.99 24.43 -11.78
C ARG A 145 5.45 25.81 -12.28
N GLU A 146 5.35 26.84 -11.44
CA GLU A 146 5.87 28.18 -11.75
C GLU A 146 7.39 28.17 -12.03
N ARG A 147 8.12 27.22 -11.43
CA ARG A 147 9.54 26.98 -11.64
C ARG A 147 9.86 26.06 -12.84
N GLY A 148 8.84 25.65 -13.60
CA GLY A 148 9.01 24.74 -14.74
C GLY A 148 9.28 23.28 -14.35
N TRP A 149 9.05 22.91 -13.08
CA TRP A 149 9.20 21.54 -12.62
C TRP A 149 7.91 20.74 -12.84
N LEU A 150 8.04 19.55 -13.43
CA LEU A 150 6.92 18.63 -13.62
C LEU A 150 6.44 18.09 -12.27
N CYS A 151 5.15 18.15 -12.04
CA CYS A 151 4.50 17.73 -10.80
C CYS A 151 3.93 16.32 -10.92
N LEU A 152 4.60 15.34 -10.30
CA LEU A 152 4.17 13.95 -10.20
C LEU A 152 3.56 13.68 -8.83
N CYS A 153 2.26 13.36 -8.79
CA CYS A 153 1.55 13.07 -7.54
C CYS A 153 1.48 11.57 -7.27
N GLU A 154 2.08 11.07 -6.18
CA GLU A 154 1.91 9.68 -5.77
C GLU A 154 0.58 9.47 -5.05
N TYR A 155 -0.19 8.49 -5.53
CA TYR A 155 -1.43 8.05 -4.93
C TYR A 155 -1.55 6.51 -4.95
N SER A 156 -2.06 5.91 -3.89
CA SER A 156 -1.88 4.48 -3.66
C SER A 156 -3.12 3.74 -3.15
N ILE A 157 -4.31 4.22 -3.55
CA ILE A 157 -5.60 3.53 -3.30
C ILE A 157 -6.57 3.95 -4.41
N ALA A 158 -7.74 3.31 -4.53
CA ALA A 158 -8.79 3.71 -5.47
C ALA A 158 -9.09 5.22 -5.39
N HIS A 159 -9.47 5.82 -6.52
CA HIS A 159 -9.77 7.26 -6.60
C HIS A 159 -10.73 7.70 -5.47
N PRO A 160 -10.49 8.84 -4.80
CA PRO A 160 -11.28 9.25 -3.63
C PRO A 160 -12.79 9.25 -3.84
N SER A 161 -13.25 9.64 -5.03
CA SER A 161 -14.67 9.71 -5.37
C SER A 161 -15.35 8.34 -5.51
N VAL A 162 -14.61 7.25 -5.67
CA VAL A 162 -15.19 5.90 -5.85
C VAL A 162 -14.92 4.96 -4.70
N LEU A 163 -13.93 5.24 -3.86
CA LEU A 163 -13.51 4.32 -2.82
C LEU A 163 -14.64 3.91 -1.87
N GLU A 164 -15.41 4.87 -1.38
CA GLU A 164 -16.51 4.60 -0.45
C GLU A 164 -17.66 3.86 -1.15
N TYR A 165 -17.92 4.20 -2.42
CA TYR A 165 -18.90 3.51 -3.24
C TYR A 165 -18.54 2.03 -3.43
N LEU A 166 -17.28 1.74 -3.79
CA LEU A 166 -16.78 0.36 -3.91
C LEU A 166 -17.03 -0.46 -2.64
N VAL A 167 -16.71 0.11 -1.47
CA VAL A 167 -16.89 -0.61 -0.20
C VAL A 167 -18.36 -0.84 0.14
N ARG A 168 -19.23 0.12 -0.16
CA ARG A 168 -20.68 0.02 0.11
C ARG A 168 -21.40 -0.90 -0.87
N ASN A 169 -20.93 -0.97 -2.11
CA ASN A 169 -21.56 -1.70 -3.21
C ASN A 169 -20.77 -2.94 -3.62
N ALA A 170 -20.29 -3.68 -2.64
CA ALA A 170 -19.63 -4.98 -2.84
C ALA A 170 -18.51 -4.95 -3.90
N GLY A 171 -17.73 -3.87 -3.94
CA GLY A 171 -16.61 -3.71 -4.87
C GLY A 171 -17.00 -3.33 -6.31
N GLN A 172 -18.27 -3.10 -6.60
CA GLN A 172 -18.72 -2.65 -7.90
C GLN A 172 -18.39 -1.18 -8.15
N MET A 173 -17.95 -0.84 -9.36
CA MET A 173 -17.72 0.55 -9.76
C MET A 173 -19.02 1.33 -9.79
N PRO A 174 -19.04 2.63 -9.42
CA PRO A 174 -20.23 3.46 -9.59
C PRO A 174 -20.58 3.62 -11.06
N PRO A 175 -21.81 3.99 -11.39
CA PRO A 175 -22.14 4.47 -12.73
C PRO A 175 -21.21 5.62 -13.15
N SER A 176 -20.95 5.74 -14.46
CA SER A 176 -20.02 6.75 -14.98
C SER A 176 -20.49 8.16 -14.60
N GLY A 177 -19.58 8.95 -14.04
CA GLY A 177 -19.85 10.33 -13.60
C GLY A 177 -20.45 10.47 -12.20
N GLU A 178 -20.80 9.38 -11.51
CA GLU A 178 -21.19 9.43 -10.11
C GLU A 178 -19.96 9.53 -9.20
N ALA A 179 -20.02 10.46 -8.26
CA ALA A 179 -19.02 10.62 -7.21
C ALA A 179 -19.68 10.39 -5.84
N GLY A 180 -19.04 9.58 -5.01
CA GLY A 180 -19.44 9.42 -3.62
C GLY A 180 -19.22 10.71 -2.80
N PRO A 181 -19.80 10.82 -1.60
CA PRO A 181 -19.58 11.94 -0.71
C PRO A 181 -18.09 12.05 -0.34
N ILE A 182 -17.55 13.27 -0.45
CA ILE A 182 -16.13 13.56 -0.24
C ILE A 182 -15.97 14.40 1.02
N ASP A 183 -15.31 13.84 2.03
CA ASP A 183 -14.95 14.58 3.24
C ASP A 183 -13.82 15.62 2.99
N VAL A 184 -13.52 16.41 3.98
CA VAL A 184 -12.50 17.47 3.88
C VAL A 184 -11.10 16.93 3.59
N ASN A 185 -10.78 15.72 4.05
CA ASN A 185 -9.46 15.11 3.83
C ASN A 185 -9.33 14.62 2.38
N TRP A 186 -10.38 13.98 1.85
CA TRP A 186 -10.44 13.55 0.46
C TRP A 186 -10.45 14.74 -0.50
N ARG A 187 -11.11 15.84 -0.15
CA ARG A 187 -11.09 17.08 -0.95
C ARG A 187 -9.68 17.62 -1.12
N ALA A 188 -8.88 17.69 -0.05
CA ALA A 188 -7.49 18.13 -0.12
C ALA A 188 -6.62 17.20 -0.98
N ILE A 189 -6.88 15.90 -0.95
CA ILE A 189 -6.20 14.91 -1.80
C ILE A 189 -6.58 15.15 -3.27
N LEU A 190 -7.86 15.33 -3.58
CA LEU A 190 -8.33 15.62 -4.95
C LEU A 190 -7.77 16.94 -5.50
N GLU A 191 -7.65 17.97 -4.66
CA GLU A 191 -7.03 19.23 -5.07
C GLU A 191 -5.56 19.03 -5.48
N ASP A 192 -4.80 18.23 -4.76
CA ASP A 192 -3.41 17.91 -5.09
C ASP A 192 -3.31 17.07 -6.37
N LEU A 193 -4.19 16.07 -6.53
CA LEU A 193 -4.28 15.24 -7.73
C LEU A 193 -4.60 16.10 -8.96
N ASN A 194 -5.63 16.95 -8.89
CA ASN A 194 -6.08 17.80 -10.00
C ASN A 194 -5.01 18.83 -10.44
N ARG A 195 -4.11 19.22 -9.53
CA ARG A 195 -3.01 20.14 -9.83
C ARG A 195 -1.77 19.44 -10.38
N ALA A 196 -1.69 18.12 -10.29
CA ALA A 196 -0.56 17.34 -10.80
C ALA A 196 -0.56 17.33 -12.34
N ASP A 197 0.62 17.29 -12.94
CA ASP A 197 0.76 17.02 -14.37
C ASP A 197 0.53 15.54 -14.63
N HIS A 198 1.07 14.67 -13.77
CA HIS A 198 0.87 13.22 -13.80
C HIS A 198 0.60 12.65 -12.40
N VAL A 199 -0.08 11.51 -12.38
CA VAL A 199 -0.29 10.69 -11.17
C VAL A 199 0.54 9.42 -11.28
N LEU A 200 1.21 9.05 -10.19
CA LEU A 200 1.81 7.74 -10.03
C LEU A 200 0.91 6.87 -9.17
N ALA A 201 0.23 5.93 -9.79
CA ALA A 201 -0.55 4.88 -9.17
C ALA A 201 0.33 3.66 -8.84
N ASN A 202 -0.08 2.89 -7.85
CA ASN A 202 0.65 1.69 -7.42
C ASN A 202 0.08 0.38 -8.00
N SER A 203 -0.98 0.46 -8.84
CA SER A 203 -1.57 -0.67 -9.55
C SER A 203 -2.46 -0.24 -10.71
N ASP A 204 -2.72 -1.17 -11.64
CA ASP A 204 -3.65 -0.95 -12.74
C ASP A 204 -5.08 -0.72 -12.24
N PHE A 205 -5.53 -1.41 -11.19
CA PHE A 205 -6.82 -1.15 -10.57
C PHE A 205 -6.98 0.31 -10.12
N VAL A 206 -5.95 0.88 -9.48
CA VAL A 206 -5.98 2.30 -9.11
C VAL A 206 -6.08 3.18 -10.35
N LYS A 207 -5.28 2.91 -11.38
CA LYS A 207 -5.34 3.63 -12.67
C LYS A 207 -6.75 3.57 -13.28
N GLU A 208 -7.36 2.40 -13.31
CA GLU A 208 -8.73 2.21 -13.82
C GLU A 208 -9.76 3.08 -13.10
N THR A 209 -9.64 3.21 -11.76
CA THR A 209 -10.52 4.09 -10.99
C THR A 209 -10.36 5.57 -11.35
N PHE A 210 -9.17 6.01 -11.77
CA PHE A 210 -8.93 7.37 -12.27
C PHE A 210 -9.53 7.55 -13.67
N ILE A 211 -9.29 6.60 -14.57
CA ILE A 211 -9.88 6.62 -15.93
C ILE A 211 -11.40 6.64 -15.85
N HIS A 212 -11.98 5.83 -14.96
CA HIS A 212 -13.42 5.82 -14.71
C HIS A 212 -13.97 7.20 -14.28
N GLN A 213 -13.16 8.02 -13.61
CA GLN A 213 -13.47 9.39 -13.20
C GLN A 213 -13.06 10.44 -14.25
N GLY A 214 -12.81 10.03 -15.50
CA GLY A 214 -12.54 10.92 -16.62
C GLY A 214 -11.09 11.40 -16.76
N TRP A 215 -10.14 10.78 -16.05
CA TRP A 215 -8.72 11.09 -16.25
C TRP A 215 -8.19 10.51 -17.56
N ALA A 216 -7.37 11.28 -18.25
CA ALA A 216 -6.68 10.80 -19.45
C ALA A 216 -5.70 9.66 -19.07
N PRO A 217 -5.69 8.52 -19.80
CA PRO A 217 -4.89 7.36 -19.44
C PRO A 217 -3.37 7.61 -19.42
N ASP A 218 -2.88 8.55 -20.21
CA ASP A 218 -1.47 8.95 -20.30
C ASP A 218 -1.02 9.83 -19.12
N ARG A 219 -1.95 10.41 -18.39
CA ARG A 219 -1.65 11.15 -17.15
C ARG A 219 -1.52 10.25 -15.92
N VAL A 220 -1.93 8.98 -16.00
CA VAL A 220 -1.90 8.05 -14.86
C VAL A 220 -0.91 6.92 -15.16
N ASN A 221 0.24 6.98 -14.52
CA ASN A 221 1.32 6.01 -14.66
C ASN A 221 1.23 4.95 -13.56
N VAL A 222 1.64 3.72 -13.85
CA VAL A 222 1.59 2.62 -12.88
C VAL A 222 2.99 2.08 -12.63
N ILE A 223 3.38 2.00 -11.35
CA ILE A 223 4.57 1.26 -10.93
C ILE A 223 4.23 0.44 -9.69
N TYR A 224 4.22 -0.87 -9.84
CA TYR A 224 4.14 -1.79 -8.71
C TYR A 224 5.44 -1.74 -7.90
N ARG A 225 5.32 -1.58 -6.56
CA ARG A 225 6.50 -1.42 -5.68
C ARG A 225 7.30 -2.70 -5.47
N GLY A 226 6.64 -3.84 -5.57
CA GLY A 226 7.25 -5.13 -5.23
C GLY A 226 7.47 -5.33 -3.73
N ILE A 227 8.30 -6.33 -3.40
CA ILE A 227 8.58 -6.78 -2.03
C ILE A 227 10.03 -6.49 -1.65
N ASP A 228 10.28 -6.07 -0.41
CA ASP A 228 11.65 -5.89 0.11
C ASP A 228 12.40 -7.23 0.26
N ASP A 229 13.71 -7.18 0.10
CA ASP A 229 14.57 -8.37 0.19
C ASP A 229 14.54 -9.01 1.58
N GLY A 230 14.23 -8.24 2.62
CA GLY A 230 14.05 -8.74 3.96
C GLY A 230 12.86 -9.70 4.10
N PHE A 231 11.85 -9.63 3.24
CA PHE A 231 10.80 -10.65 3.22
C PHE A 231 11.32 -11.98 2.69
N PHE A 232 12.05 -11.96 1.59
CA PHE A 232 12.61 -13.20 1.01
C PHE A 232 13.56 -13.93 1.97
N SER A 233 14.35 -13.19 2.75
CA SER A 233 15.25 -13.81 3.75
C SER A 233 14.52 -14.40 4.97
N ARG A 234 13.23 -14.10 5.15
CA ARG A 234 12.37 -14.68 6.21
C ARG A 234 11.61 -15.92 5.73
N LEU A 235 11.52 -16.13 4.42
CA LEU A 235 10.82 -17.30 3.91
C LEU A 235 11.64 -18.56 4.27
N PRO A 236 11.02 -19.57 4.92
CA PRO A 236 11.66 -20.86 5.06
C PRO A 236 11.80 -21.53 3.69
N GLU A 237 12.80 -22.42 3.55
CA GLU A 237 12.85 -23.29 2.39
C GLU A 237 11.57 -24.13 2.31
N ARG A 238 10.85 -24.00 1.22
CA ARG A 238 9.64 -24.78 0.99
C ARG A 238 10.07 -26.20 0.55
N PRO A 239 9.68 -27.25 1.29
CA PRO A 239 10.01 -28.60 0.87
C PRO A 239 9.34 -28.92 -0.47
N VAL A 240 10.11 -29.27 -1.46
CA VAL A 240 9.60 -29.79 -2.75
C VAL A 240 9.26 -31.28 -2.52
N THR A 241 8.09 -31.57 -1.98
CA THR A 241 7.70 -32.97 -1.72
C THR A 241 6.30 -33.29 -2.29
N PRO A 242 6.09 -34.55 -2.73
CA PRO A 242 4.80 -35.08 -3.15
C PRO A 242 3.71 -35.01 -2.06
N ALA A 243 4.08 -34.73 -0.81
CA ALA A 243 3.18 -34.57 0.33
C ALA A 243 2.30 -33.28 0.25
N GLU A 244 2.57 -32.40 -0.70
CA GLU A 244 1.79 -31.16 -0.93
C GLU A 244 0.32 -31.43 -1.29
N THR A 245 -0.06 -32.65 -1.65
CA THR A 245 -1.43 -33.01 -2.03
C THR A 245 -2.19 -33.81 -0.97
N ALA A 246 -1.55 -34.18 0.14
CA ALA A 246 -2.19 -34.96 1.21
C ALA A 246 -2.77 -34.06 2.31
N GLY A 247 -3.92 -34.45 2.85
CA GLY A 247 -4.63 -33.75 3.92
C GLY A 247 -5.46 -32.55 3.46
N PRO A 248 -5.95 -31.70 4.37
CA PRO A 248 -6.81 -30.59 4.07
C PRO A 248 -6.13 -29.52 3.22
N LEU A 249 -6.92 -28.82 2.37
CA LEU A 249 -6.44 -27.64 1.65
C LEU A 249 -6.16 -26.51 2.65
N LYS A 250 -4.92 -26.06 2.72
CA LYS A 250 -4.51 -25.01 3.66
C LYS A 250 -4.72 -23.64 3.04
N LEU A 251 -5.70 -22.92 3.55
CA LEU A 251 -6.00 -21.55 3.18
C LEU A 251 -5.38 -20.58 4.18
N LEU A 252 -4.94 -19.42 3.71
CA LEU A 252 -4.50 -18.32 4.56
C LEU A 252 -5.14 -17.00 4.12
N PHE A 253 -5.68 -16.26 5.08
CA PHE A 253 -6.03 -14.85 4.96
C PHE A 253 -5.10 -14.02 5.84
N ALA A 254 -4.52 -12.94 5.31
CA ALA A 254 -3.71 -12.02 6.09
C ALA A 254 -4.12 -10.56 5.82
N GLY A 255 -4.61 -9.91 6.87
CA GLY A 255 -5.11 -8.54 6.86
C GLY A 255 -6.04 -8.27 8.02
N SER A 256 -6.49 -7.02 8.20
CA SER A 256 -7.52 -6.75 9.21
C SER A 256 -8.84 -7.41 8.82
N VAL A 257 -9.50 -8.04 9.79
CA VAL A 257 -10.87 -8.56 9.62
C VAL A 257 -11.80 -7.35 9.56
N ARG A 258 -12.29 -7.02 8.38
CA ARG A 258 -13.16 -5.88 8.09
C ARG A 258 -13.82 -5.99 6.71
N ARG A 259 -14.98 -5.35 6.54
CA ARG A 259 -15.78 -5.41 5.32
C ARG A 259 -14.98 -5.13 4.05
N ARG A 260 -14.19 -4.06 4.01
CA ARG A 260 -13.39 -3.69 2.82
C ARG A 260 -12.44 -4.80 2.35
N LYS A 261 -12.02 -5.68 3.26
CA LYS A 261 -11.14 -6.83 2.93
C LYS A 261 -11.91 -8.08 2.47
N GLY A 262 -13.24 -7.97 2.33
CA GLY A 262 -14.08 -9.08 1.88
C GLY A 262 -14.22 -10.21 2.90
N THR A 263 -14.05 -9.90 4.20
CA THR A 263 -14.12 -10.94 5.24
C THR A 263 -15.54 -11.46 5.45
N ASP A 264 -16.57 -10.67 5.15
CA ASP A 264 -17.96 -11.10 5.14
C ASP A 264 -18.18 -12.13 4.03
N ASP A 265 -17.70 -11.84 2.80
CA ASP A 265 -17.80 -12.73 1.65
C ASP A 265 -17.04 -14.05 1.89
N LEU A 266 -15.88 -13.98 2.56
CA LEU A 266 -15.13 -15.18 2.93
C LEU A 266 -15.89 -16.04 3.96
N ALA A 267 -16.52 -15.41 4.95
CA ALA A 267 -17.34 -16.12 5.93
C ALA A 267 -18.57 -16.74 5.29
N ASP A 268 -19.20 -16.06 4.31
CA ASP A 268 -20.33 -16.62 3.53
C ASP A 268 -19.87 -17.81 2.68
N ALA A 269 -18.77 -17.68 1.96
CA ALA A 269 -18.21 -18.75 1.14
C ALA A 269 -17.89 -20.02 1.96
N LEU A 270 -17.38 -19.89 3.19
CA LEU A 270 -17.10 -21.05 4.06
C LEU A 270 -18.35 -21.85 4.40
N THR A 271 -19.54 -21.25 4.49
CA THR A 271 -20.78 -21.98 4.74
C THR A 271 -21.17 -22.87 3.58
N THR A 272 -20.89 -22.44 2.33
CA THR A 272 -21.18 -23.23 1.11
C THR A 272 -20.11 -24.29 0.83
N LEU A 273 -18.96 -24.23 1.54
CA LEU A 273 -17.86 -25.20 1.47
C LEU A 273 -17.96 -26.29 2.56
N GLU A 274 -19.16 -26.52 3.09
CA GLU A 274 -19.41 -27.65 3.97
C GLU A 274 -19.07 -28.97 3.26
N GLY A 275 -18.35 -29.85 3.96
CA GLY A 275 -17.87 -31.13 3.40
C GLY A 275 -16.61 -31.04 2.53
N VAL A 276 -16.05 -29.86 2.28
CA VAL A 276 -14.72 -29.72 1.67
C VAL A 276 -13.65 -29.81 2.77
N ASP A 277 -12.69 -30.69 2.58
CA ASP A 277 -11.55 -30.86 3.51
C ASP A 277 -10.58 -29.67 3.36
N LEU A 278 -10.72 -28.68 4.21
CA LEU A 278 -9.94 -27.45 4.23
C LEU A 278 -9.65 -26.95 5.67
N GLN A 279 -8.61 -26.16 5.81
CA GLN A 279 -8.26 -25.41 7.01
C GLN A 279 -7.96 -23.96 6.62
N LEU A 280 -8.50 -23.00 7.37
CA LEU A 280 -8.26 -21.57 7.14
C LEU A 280 -7.52 -20.95 8.32
N GLY A 281 -6.33 -20.40 8.08
CA GLY A 281 -5.63 -19.50 8.99
C GLY A 281 -6.03 -18.04 8.74
N ILE A 282 -6.37 -17.31 9.81
CA ILE A 282 -6.65 -15.86 9.75
C ILE A 282 -5.63 -15.11 10.58
N CYS A 283 -4.89 -14.20 9.92
CA CYS A 283 -3.85 -13.37 10.53
C CYS A 283 -4.21 -11.89 10.41
N GLY A 284 -4.21 -11.16 11.53
CA GLY A 284 -4.43 -9.71 11.59
C GLY A 284 -5.36 -9.27 12.68
N ALA A 285 -5.51 -7.95 12.84
CA ALA A 285 -6.41 -7.36 13.82
C ALA A 285 -7.87 -7.49 13.38
N VAL A 286 -8.76 -7.61 14.36
CA VAL A 286 -10.20 -7.48 14.14
C VAL A 286 -10.58 -6.01 14.26
N ASP A 287 -11.12 -5.45 13.20
CA ASP A 287 -11.64 -4.08 13.17
C ASP A 287 -13.10 -4.07 13.68
N ARG A 288 -13.58 -2.93 14.14
CA ARG A 288 -14.96 -2.80 14.65
C ARG A 288 -16.01 -3.26 13.61
N GLU A 289 -15.75 -3.01 12.33
CA GLU A 289 -16.64 -3.42 11.23
C GLU A 289 -16.59 -4.93 10.93
N GLY A 290 -15.55 -5.64 11.41
CA GLY A 290 -15.34 -7.06 11.14
C GLY A 290 -15.88 -8.00 12.21
N GLY A 291 -16.55 -7.49 13.24
CA GLY A 291 -17.00 -8.28 14.39
C GLY A 291 -17.90 -9.46 14.01
N ALA A 292 -18.91 -9.22 13.17
CA ALA A 292 -19.84 -10.28 12.73
C ALA A 292 -19.15 -11.38 11.92
N ALA A 293 -18.26 -11.03 10.99
CA ALA A 293 -17.48 -12.01 10.25
C ALA A 293 -16.54 -12.78 11.19
N PHE A 294 -15.96 -12.11 12.16
CA PHE A 294 -15.07 -12.74 13.16
C PHE A 294 -15.78 -13.74 14.05
N GLU A 295 -16.98 -13.45 14.52
CA GLU A 295 -17.81 -14.39 15.28
C GLU A 295 -18.09 -15.67 14.49
N ARG A 296 -18.38 -15.54 13.19
CA ARG A 296 -18.58 -16.68 12.30
C ARG A 296 -17.30 -17.50 12.11
N PHE A 297 -16.15 -16.84 11.96
CA PHE A 297 -14.85 -17.52 11.89
C PHE A 297 -14.55 -18.29 13.17
N GLN A 298 -14.86 -17.75 14.34
CA GLN A 298 -14.68 -18.44 15.62
C GLN A 298 -15.60 -19.66 15.79
N ALA A 299 -16.77 -19.65 15.16
CA ALA A 299 -17.73 -20.74 15.21
C ALA A 299 -17.40 -21.91 14.25
N ASP A 300 -16.56 -21.68 13.23
CA ASP A 300 -16.17 -22.71 12.26
C ASP A 300 -14.94 -23.49 12.75
N PRO A 301 -15.04 -24.80 13.02
CA PRO A 301 -13.92 -25.60 13.54
C PRO A 301 -12.74 -25.73 12.55
N ARG A 302 -12.93 -25.40 11.26
CA ARG A 302 -11.88 -25.39 10.24
C ARG A 302 -11.03 -24.13 10.31
N VAL A 303 -11.43 -23.11 11.07
CA VAL A 303 -10.78 -21.80 11.13
C VAL A 303 -9.90 -21.66 12.36
N THR A 304 -8.68 -21.21 12.17
CA THR A 304 -7.76 -20.84 13.25
C THR A 304 -7.40 -19.36 13.17
N TYR A 305 -7.71 -18.61 14.23
CA TYR A 305 -7.33 -17.21 14.35
C TYR A 305 -5.98 -17.06 15.05
N HIS A 306 -5.02 -16.45 14.35
CA HIS A 306 -3.65 -16.25 14.85
C HIS A 306 -3.39 -14.85 15.41
N GLY A 307 -4.33 -13.90 15.25
CA GLY A 307 -4.09 -12.52 15.67
C GLY A 307 -3.05 -11.80 14.82
N ASN A 308 -2.44 -10.76 15.41
CA ASN A 308 -1.34 -10.04 14.75
C ASN A 308 -0.04 -10.81 14.92
N LEU A 309 0.54 -11.23 13.83
CA LEU A 309 1.81 -11.95 13.78
C LEU A 309 2.99 -11.02 13.55
N LEU A 310 4.18 -11.42 13.98
CA LEU A 310 5.42 -10.81 13.56
C LEU A 310 5.69 -11.14 12.08
N PRO A 311 6.50 -10.33 11.37
CA PRO A 311 6.78 -10.56 9.95
C PRO A 311 7.35 -11.96 9.64
N GLU A 312 8.18 -12.51 10.53
CA GLU A 312 8.76 -13.84 10.43
C GLU A 312 7.70 -14.95 10.56
N GLU A 313 6.79 -14.78 11.52
CA GLU A 313 5.69 -15.71 11.77
C GLU A 313 4.70 -15.71 10.59
N LEU A 314 4.39 -14.53 10.04
CA LEU A 314 3.51 -14.41 8.88
C LEU A 314 4.14 -15.05 7.65
N ALA A 315 5.44 -14.83 7.41
CA ALA A 315 6.15 -15.45 6.30
C ALA A 315 6.13 -16.99 6.41
N ALA A 316 6.30 -17.55 7.61
CA ALA A 316 6.20 -18.98 7.86
C ALA A 316 4.78 -19.51 7.55
N ARG A 317 3.73 -18.82 8.00
CA ARG A 317 2.33 -19.19 7.70
C ARG A 317 2.03 -19.13 6.20
N MET A 318 2.56 -18.14 5.49
CA MET A 318 2.42 -18.05 4.03
C MET A 318 3.11 -19.23 3.33
N ALA A 319 4.30 -19.64 3.80
CA ALA A 319 5.01 -20.79 3.23
C ALA A 319 4.32 -22.15 3.51
N GLU A 320 3.53 -22.25 4.58
CA GLU A 320 2.73 -23.43 4.93
C GLU A 320 1.40 -23.52 4.16
N ALA A 321 0.92 -22.39 3.61
CA ALA A 321 -0.37 -22.30 2.94
C ALA A 321 -0.29 -22.77 1.48
N ASP A 322 -1.32 -23.46 1.01
CA ASP A 322 -1.49 -23.82 -0.40
C ASP A 322 -2.11 -22.65 -1.17
N VAL A 323 -3.11 -22.03 -0.56
CA VAL A 323 -3.92 -20.94 -1.17
C VAL A 323 -3.90 -19.73 -0.26
N PHE A 324 -3.60 -18.59 -0.82
CA PHE A 324 -3.82 -17.29 -0.19
C PHE A 324 -5.13 -16.70 -0.69
N VAL A 325 -6.10 -16.52 0.21
CA VAL A 325 -7.44 -16.01 -0.10
C VAL A 325 -7.60 -14.57 0.38
N PHE A 326 -7.91 -13.65 -0.56
CA PHE A 326 -8.01 -12.23 -0.25
C PHE A 326 -9.08 -11.54 -1.10
N PRO A 327 -10.39 -11.74 -0.80
CA PRO A 327 -11.51 -11.30 -1.63
C PRO A 327 -11.87 -9.84 -1.39
N THR A 328 -10.89 -8.96 -1.45
CA THR A 328 -11.04 -7.55 -1.08
C THR A 328 -11.96 -6.78 -2.03
N LEU A 329 -12.75 -5.85 -1.49
CA LEU A 329 -13.64 -4.98 -2.24
C LEU A 329 -12.92 -3.77 -2.85
N ALA A 330 -11.83 -3.31 -2.23
CA ALA A 330 -11.03 -2.19 -2.73
C ALA A 330 -9.67 -2.10 -2.02
N GLU A 331 -8.60 -2.07 -2.81
CA GLU A 331 -7.22 -1.83 -2.35
C GLU A 331 -6.51 -0.78 -3.23
N GLY A 332 -5.28 -0.49 -2.90
CA GLY A 332 -4.37 0.20 -3.81
C GLY A 332 -3.56 -0.83 -4.59
N SER A 333 -2.59 -1.42 -3.88
CA SER A 333 -1.83 -2.59 -4.33
C SER A 333 -1.63 -3.46 -3.10
N ALA A 334 -2.31 -4.59 -3.04
CA ALA A 334 -2.30 -5.48 -1.89
C ALA A 334 -0.94 -6.19 -1.79
N ARG A 335 0.02 -5.54 -1.11
CA ARG A 335 1.38 -6.06 -0.94
C ARG A 335 1.39 -7.49 -0.40
N VAL A 336 0.43 -7.82 0.45
CA VAL A 336 0.29 -9.15 1.03
C VAL A 336 0.07 -10.26 -0.03
N ILE A 337 -0.51 -9.93 -1.19
CA ILE A 337 -0.62 -10.89 -2.31
C ILE A 337 0.75 -11.16 -2.93
N PHE A 338 1.58 -10.13 -3.11
CA PHE A 338 2.94 -10.33 -3.59
C PHE A 338 3.77 -11.18 -2.60
N GLU A 339 3.59 -10.95 -1.29
CA GLU A 339 4.21 -11.73 -0.22
C GLU A 339 3.77 -13.20 -0.28
N ALA A 340 2.47 -13.45 -0.46
CA ALA A 340 1.91 -14.80 -0.62
C ALA A 340 2.39 -15.48 -1.91
N MET A 341 2.43 -14.74 -3.03
CA MET A 341 3.00 -15.26 -4.28
C MET A 341 4.47 -15.63 -4.11
N ALA A 342 5.28 -14.79 -3.45
CA ALA A 342 6.69 -15.07 -3.17
C ALA A 342 6.87 -16.28 -2.26
N ALA A 343 5.92 -16.53 -1.35
CA ALA A 343 5.89 -17.73 -0.52
C ALA A 343 5.40 -18.98 -1.24
N GLY A 344 4.99 -18.88 -2.51
CA GLY A 344 4.53 -19.99 -3.34
C GLY A 344 3.06 -20.36 -3.17
N CYS A 345 2.20 -19.42 -2.78
CA CYS A 345 0.76 -19.65 -2.71
C CYS A 345 0.09 -19.52 -4.08
N TYR A 346 -0.94 -20.34 -4.30
CA TYR A 346 -1.98 -20.08 -5.28
C TYR A 346 -2.85 -18.92 -4.78
N ILE A 347 -3.24 -17.99 -5.65
CA ILE A 347 -3.95 -16.79 -5.23
C ILE A 347 -5.44 -16.90 -5.57
N VAL A 348 -6.31 -16.65 -4.58
CA VAL A 348 -7.75 -16.42 -4.82
C VAL A 348 -8.07 -15.02 -4.34
N THR A 349 -8.38 -14.13 -5.30
CA THR A 349 -8.58 -12.71 -5.01
C THR A 349 -9.53 -12.06 -6.01
N THR A 350 -9.70 -10.74 -5.91
CA THR A 350 -10.48 -9.92 -6.85
C THR A 350 -9.56 -9.01 -7.66
N ALA A 351 -10.01 -8.50 -8.79
CA ALA A 351 -9.30 -7.47 -9.56
C ALA A 351 -9.07 -6.21 -8.71
N ASN A 352 -9.97 -5.91 -7.77
CA ASN A 352 -9.90 -4.76 -6.86
C ASN A 352 -8.78 -4.84 -5.81
N ALA A 353 -8.07 -5.95 -5.76
CA ALA A 353 -6.87 -6.09 -4.93
C ALA A 353 -5.68 -5.26 -5.45
N GLY A 354 -5.72 -4.83 -6.72
CA GLY A 354 -4.63 -4.11 -7.34
C GLY A 354 -3.32 -4.90 -7.32
N SER A 355 -3.40 -6.20 -7.57
CA SER A 355 -2.25 -7.10 -7.69
C SER A 355 -1.93 -7.41 -9.14
N ILE A 356 -0.82 -8.12 -9.35
CA ILE A 356 -0.43 -8.65 -10.67
C ILE A 356 -1.08 -10.01 -10.98
N ALA A 357 -1.95 -10.49 -10.10
CA ALA A 357 -2.60 -11.78 -10.31
C ALA A 357 -3.52 -11.74 -11.54
N GLU A 358 -3.34 -12.71 -12.42
CA GLU A 358 -4.15 -12.96 -13.61
C GLU A 358 -4.93 -14.26 -13.42
N ASP A 359 -6.20 -14.26 -13.84
CA ASP A 359 -7.05 -15.43 -13.73
C ASP A 359 -6.49 -16.64 -14.49
N GLY A 360 -6.56 -17.81 -13.85
CA GLY A 360 -6.06 -19.08 -14.41
C GLY A 360 -4.55 -19.22 -14.49
N LYS A 361 -3.77 -18.12 -14.38
CA LYS A 361 -2.31 -18.10 -14.47
C LYS A 361 -1.64 -18.05 -13.11
N HIS A 362 -2.10 -17.19 -12.22
CA HIS A 362 -1.52 -17.02 -10.88
C HIS A 362 -2.45 -17.54 -9.78
N GLY A 363 -3.65 -17.94 -10.18
CA GLY A 363 -4.70 -18.38 -9.28
C GLY A 363 -6.07 -18.17 -9.90
N ALA A 364 -7.07 -17.82 -9.09
CA ALA A 364 -8.40 -17.46 -9.54
C ALA A 364 -8.73 -16.01 -9.17
N LEU A 365 -9.23 -15.25 -10.15
CA LEU A 365 -9.84 -13.96 -9.92
C LEU A 365 -11.36 -14.11 -9.87
N VAL A 366 -11.96 -13.74 -8.76
CA VAL A 366 -13.41 -13.78 -8.56
C VAL A 366 -13.99 -12.36 -8.58
N PRO A 367 -15.27 -12.19 -8.96
CA PRO A 367 -15.95 -10.91 -8.81
C PRO A 367 -15.92 -10.47 -7.33
N PRO A 368 -15.67 -9.18 -7.03
CA PRO A 368 -15.76 -8.69 -5.66
C PRO A 368 -17.21 -8.76 -5.16
N GLY A 369 -17.40 -9.12 -3.89
CA GLY A 369 -18.72 -9.24 -3.26
C GLY A 369 -19.53 -10.45 -3.75
N ASP A 370 -18.88 -11.47 -4.31
CA ASP A 370 -19.51 -12.70 -4.79
C ASP A 370 -18.98 -13.91 -3.98
N PRO A 371 -19.62 -14.25 -2.86
CA PRO A 371 -19.22 -15.39 -2.03
C PRO A 371 -19.40 -16.74 -2.73
N ASP A 372 -20.34 -16.86 -3.68
CA ASP A 372 -20.57 -18.11 -4.41
C ASP A 372 -19.44 -18.38 -5.40
N ALA A 373 -19.01 -17.35 -6.15
CA ALA A 373 -17.85 -17.45 -7.02
C ALA A 373 -16.56 -17.73 -6.20
N LEU A 374 -16.43 -17.12 -5.02
CA LEU A 374 -15.31 -17.39 -4.10
C LEU A 374 -15.31 -18.85 -3.65
N ALA A 375 -16.45 -19.37 -3.23
CA ALA A 375 -16.61 -20.78 -2.84
C ALA A 375 -16.32 -21.73 -4.00
N ALA A 376 -16.78 -21.43 -5.21
CA ALA A 376 -16.52 -22.22 -6.40
C ALA A 376 -15.01 -22.29 -6.72
N ALA A 377 -14.29 -21.15 -6.64
CA ALA A 377 -12.86 -21.10 -6.84
C ALA A 377 -12.07 -21.92 -5.80
N LEU A 378 -12.44 -21.84 -4.52
CA LEU A 378 -11.82 -22.62 -3.44
C LEU A 378 -12.12 -24.12 -3.58
N ARG A 379 -13.33 -24.49 -4.01
CA ARG A 379 -13.70 -25.88 -4.30
C ARG A 379 -12.87 -26.43 -5.47
N ALA A 380 -12.72 -25.67 -6.56
CA ALA A 380 -11.88 -26.07 -7.68
C ALA A 380 -10.42 -26.25 -7.25
N ALA A 381 -9.87 -25.37 -6.42
CA ALA A 381 -8.52 -25.50 -5.86
C ALA A 381 -8.37 -26.79 -5.01
N SER A 382 -9.41 -27.19 -4.27
CA SER A 382 -9.38 -28.42 -3.47
C SER A 382 -9.35 -29.69 -4.33
N GLN A 383 -9.91 -29.62 -5.54
CA GLN A 383 -10.01 -30.76 -6.47
C GLN A 383 -8.75 -30.97 -7.33
N ASP A 384 -7.94 -29.93 -7.56
CA ASP A 384 -6.72 -29.98 -8.35
C ASP A 384 -5.50 -29.42 -7.59
N ARG A 385 -5.10 -30.15 -6.57
CA ARG A 385 -3.99 -29.80 -5.68
C ARG A 385 -2.65 -29.72 -6.43
N ALA A 386 -2.47 -30.56 -7.45
CA ALA A 386 -1.27 -30.56 -8.27
C ALA A 386 -1.10 -29.25 -9.05
N ARG A 387 -2.19 -28.75 -9.65
CA ARG A 387 -2.23 -27.45 -10.32
C ARG A 387 -2.00 -26.31 -9.33
N VAL A 388 -2.63 -26.35 -8.16
CA VAL A 388 -2.43 -25.36 -7.09
C VAL A 388 -0.94 -25.25 -6.73
N ALA A 389 -0.29 -26.38 -6.47
CA ALA A 389 1.13 -26.42 -6.14
C ALA A 389 2.02 -25.93 -7.29
N GLN A 390 1.72 -26.28 -8.54
CA GLN A 390 2.48 -25.80 -9.70
C GLN A 390 2.39 -24.30 -9.87
N ILE A 391 1.17 -23.73 -9.86
CA ILE A 391 0.95 -22.29 -9.95
C ILE A 391 1.64 -21.55 -8.80
N GLY A 392 1.60 -22.11 -7.60
CA GLY A 392 2.31 -21.53 -6.45
C GLY A 392 3.83 -21.41 -6.70
N ARG A 393 4.48 -22.44 -7.25
CA ARG A 393 5.90 -22.40 -7.63
C ARG A 393 6.19 -21.33 -8.69
N ASP A 394 5.33 -21.25 -9.70
CA ASP A 394 5.48 -20.29 -10.79
C ASP A 394 5.32 -18.85 -10.27
N ASN A 395 4.39 -18.62 -9.33
CA ASN A 395 4.22 -17.36 -8.61
C ASN A 395 5.48 -16.96 -7.84
N ALA A 396 6.08 -17.89 -7.10
CA ALA A 396 7.30 -17.60 -6.35
C ALA A 396 8.46 -17.21 -7.28
N ALA A 397 8.65 -17.94 -8.38
CA ALA A 397 9.67 -17.65 -9.37
C ALA A 397 9.44 -16.26 -10.03
N LEU A 398 8.20 -15.93 -10.40
CA LEU A 398 7.84 -14.65 -11.01
C LEU A 398 8.18 -13.48 -10.07
N VAL A 399 7.71 -13.54 -8.82
CA VAL A 399 7.89 -12.42 -7.88
C VAL A 399 9.38 -12.27 -7.51
N ALA A 400 10.11 -13.36 -7.34
CA ALA A 400 11.54 -13.32 -7.05
C ALA A 400 12.35 -12.70 -8.20
N ARG A 401 11.93 -12.87 -9.46
CA ARG A 401 12.59 -12.31 -10.64
C ARG A 401 12.21 -10.86 -10.90
N ASP A 402 10.91 -10.53 -10.92
CA ASP A 402 10.41 -9.30 -11.52
C ASP A 402 9.87 -8.27 -10.51
N PHE A 403 9.54 -8.72 -9.28
CA PHE A 403 8.86 -7.87 -8.30
C PHE A 403 9.64 -7.69 -6.99
N ARG A 404 10.97 -7.72 -7.06
CA ARG A 404 11.80 -7.25 -5.95
C ARG A 404 11.78 -5.73 -5.87
N GLN A 405 11.77 -5.19 -4.67
CA GLN A 405 11.78 -3.74 -4.43
C GLN A 405 13.02 -3.06 -5.01
N ALA A 406 14.14 -3.75 -5.14
CA ALA A 406 15.34 -3.23 -5.79
C ALA A 406 15.08 -2.75 -7.23
N GLY A 407 14.18 -3.40 -7.98
CA GLY A 407 13.78 -2.99 -9.32
C GLY A 407 12.85 -1.78 -9.37
N TYR A 408 12.24 -1.38 -8.25
CA TYR A 408 11.33 -0.23 -8.21
C TYR A 408 12.00 1.08 -8.60
N GLY A 409 13.20 1.31 -8.09
CA GLY A 409 13.95 2.54 -8.37
C GLY A 409 14.29 2.68 -9.86
N THR A 410 14.65 1.60 -10.52
CA THR A 410 14.95 1.62 -11.97
C THR A 410 13.72 2.01 -12.76
N ARG A 411 12.57 1.34 -12.55
CA ARG A 411 11.30 1.67 -13.21
C ARG A 411 10.84 3.12 -12.94
N LEU A 412 11.09 3.61 -11.73
CA LEU A 412 10.74 4.99 -11.38
C LEU A 412 11.59 6.01 -12.15
N PHE A 413 12.89 5.75 -12.30
CA PHE A 413 13.76 6.66 -13.04
C PHE A 413 13.53 6.60 -14.54
N GLU A 414 13.23 5.45 -15.11
CA GLU A 414 12.76 5.32 -16.49
C GLU A 414 11.49 6.17 -16.72
N LEU A 415 10.56 6.16 -15.76
CA LEU A 415 9.39 7.05 -15.81
C LEU A 415 9.79 8.53 -15.72
N TYR A 416 10.72 8.91 -14.85
CA TYR A 416 11.16 10.30 -14.73
C TYR A 416 11.79 10.81 -16.04
N GLU A 417 12.64 10.01 -16.67
CA GLU A 417 13.28 10.32 -17.95
C GLU A 417 12.21 10.50 -19.03
N HIS A 418 11.30 9.52 -19.18
CA HIS A 418 10.21 9.59 -20.14
C HIS A 418 9.30 10.82 -19.97
N LEU A 419 8.96 11.19 -18.73
CA LEU A 419 8.13 12.36 -18.45
C LEU A 419 8.88 13.69 -18.71
N SER A 420 10.20 13.70 -18.60
CA SER A 420 11.03 14.90 -18.81
C SER A 420 11.37 15.17 -20.28
N GLU A 421 11.17 14.20 -21.17
CA GLU A 421 11.39 14.33 -22.61
C GLU A 421 10.18 14.93 -23.34
N ARG A 422 9.04 15.03 -22.67
CA ARG A 422 7.79 15.60 -23.18
C ARG A 422 7.64 17.08 -22.80
#